data_4dcfe2340149b798977adbbd6498ffe6
#
_entry.id   4dcfe2340149b798977adbbd6498ffe6
#
_cell.length_a   1.000
_cell.length_b   1.000
_cell.length_c   1.000
_cell.angle_alpha   90.00
_cell.angle_beta   90.00
_cell.angle_gamma   90.00
#
_symmetry.space_group_name_H-M   'P 1'
#
loop_
_entity.id
_entity.type
_entity.pdbx_description
1 polymer ?
#
loop_
_entity_poly.entity_id
_entity_poly.type
_entity_poly.pdbx_seq_one_letter_code
_entity_poly.pdbx_strand_id
1 'polypeptide(L)'
;MTMSIKDDDLKTGEDTTAEPQIVRKQTAVYVYEAPVRLWHWVTVFSVLTLCVTGYFIGAPLPTMPGEAIDNYLMGYIRFAHFTAGYIVAIAFVGRVYWALVGNSHARELFCPKVFTKKWWHEAWHEVRWYLFLEKTPKKYIGHNPLGQLAMFFVFVLGMLFMIVTGFALYGEGLGM
;
A
#
# COMPACT_ATOMS: atom_id res chain seq x y z
N MET A 1 -30.76 -48.02 -5.39
CA MET A 1 -31.15 -47.90 -6.82
C MET A 1 -29.93 -47.45 -7.57
N THR A 2 -29.12 -48.42 -7.97
CA THR A 2 -27.78 -48.25 -8.57
C THR A 2 -27.96 -48.16 -10.08
N MET A 3 -27.64 -47.02 -10.64
CA MET A 3 -27.71 -46.80 -12.09
C MET A 3 -26.37 -47.17 -12.71
N SER A 4 -26.35 -48.32 -13.39
CA SER A 4 -25.23 -48.82 -14.19
C SER A 4 -25.14 -47.99 -15.47
N ILE A 5 -24.02 -47.29 -15.67
CA ILE A 5 -23.69 -46.64 -16.94
C ILE A 5 -22.98 -47.67 -17.79
N LYS A 6 -23.57 -47.96 -18.94
CA LYS A 6 -23.06 -48.85 -19.97
C LYS A 6 -21.83 -48.24 -20.67
N ASP A 7 -20.74 -49.02 -20.73
CA ASP A 7 -19.51 -48.77 -21.48
C ASP A 7 -19.70 -49.07 -23.00
N ASP A 8 -20.37 -48.18 -23.73
CA ASP A 8 -20.54 -48.46 -25.17
C ASP A 8 -20.51 -47.23 -26.09
N ASP A 9 -19.75 -46.17 -25.72
CA ASP A 9 -19.51 -45.05 -26.67
C ASP A 9 -18.05 -44.52 -26.65
N LEU A 10 -17.09 -45.45 -26.63
CA LEU A 10 -15.68 -45.13 -26.90
C LEU A 10 -15.32 -45.59 -28.31
N LYS A 11 -15.72 -44.83 -29.31
CA LYS A 11 -15.15 -44.95 -30.67
C LYS A 11 -14.60 -43.62 -31.15
N THR A 12 -13.27 -43.59 -31.15
CA THR A 12 -12.38 -43.09 -32.20
C THR A 12 -12.62 -41.68 -32.73
N GLY A 13 -11.82 -40.77 -32.17
CA GLY A 13 -11.33 -39.62 -32.87
C GLY A 13 -9.89 -39.38 -32.41
N GLU A 14 -8.94 -40.14 -32.99
CA GLU A 14 -7.51 -39.86 -32.90
C GLU A 14 -7.23 -38.56 -33.65
N ASP A 15 -7.34 -37.42 -32.95
CA ASP A 15 -6.74 -36.18 -33.39
C ASP A 15 -5.35 -36.08 -32.74
N THR A 16 -4.36 -36.58 -33.49
CA THR A 16 -2.98 -36.84 -33.09
C THR A 16 -2.14 -35.55 -33.13
N THR A 17 -2.68 -34.34 -32.86
CA THR A 17 -1.96 -33.08 -32.85
C THR A 17 -2.28 -32.19 -31.66
N ALA A 18 -2.80 -32.74 -30.57
CA ALA A 18 -2.90 -32.00 -29.33
C ALA A 18 -1.54 -31.93 -28.66
N GLU A 19 -0.81 -30.82 -28.84
CA GLU A 19 0.33 -30.50 -27.97
C GLU A 19 -0.06 -30.69 -26.49
N PRO A 20 0.79 -31.33 -25.67
CA PRO A 20 0.50 -31.54 -24.27
C PRO A 20 0.27 -30.16 -23.61
N GLN A 21 -0.97 -29.86 -23.30
CA GLN A 21 -1.36 -28.70 -22.53
C GLN A 21 -0.66 -28.83 -21.16
N ILE A 22 0.47 -28.14 -20.99
CA ILE A 22 1.13 -28.03 -19.69
C ILE A 22 0.19 -27.25 -18.79
N VAL A 23 -0.69 -27.95 -18.08
CA VAL A 23 -1.51 -27.38 -17.00
C VAL A 23 -0.56 -26.92 -15.91
N ARG A 24 -0.07 -25.68 -16.01
CA ARG A 24 0.65 -25.03 -14.91
C ARG A 24 -0.33 -24.89 -13.75
N LYS A 25 -0.15 -25.72 -12.74
CA LYS A 25 -0.81 -25.52 -11.43
C LYS A 25 -0.45 -24.11 -10.92
N GLN A 26 -1.35 -23.16 -11.17
CA GLN A 26 -1.21 -21.82 -10.60
C GLN A 26 -1.67 -21.89 -9.15
N THR A 27 -0.72 -21.84 -8.22
CA THR A 27 -1.04 -21.72 -6.80
C THR A 27 -1.41 -20.26 -6.52
N ALA A 28 -2.67 -20.01 -6.17
CA ALA A 28 -3.09 -18.69 -5.73
C ALA A 28 -2.44 -18.37 -4.38
N VAL A 29 -1.69 -17.26 -4.30
CA VAL A 29 -1.04 -16.79 -3.07
C VAL A 29 -1.79 -15.57 -2.55
N TYR A 30 -2.25 -15.62 -1.31
CA TYR A 30 -2.89 -14.50 -0.63
C TYR A 30 -1.82 -13.52 -0.09
N VAL A 31 -1.48 -12.51 -0.88
CA VAL A 31 -0.37 -11.58 -0.59
C VAL A 31 -0.78 -10.49 0.41
N TYR A 32 -1.94 -9.85 0.20
CA TYR A 32 -2.38 -8.73 1.03
C TYR A 32 -3.61 -9.09 1.86
N GLU A 33 -3.41 -9.25 3.16
CA GLU A 33 -4.45 -9.53 4.14
C GLU A 33 -5.43 -8.35 4.30
N ALA A 34 -6.66 -8.65 4.77
CA ALA A 34 -7.71 -7.64 4.92
C ALA A 34 -7.28 -6.41 5.76
N PRO A 35 -6.55 -6.54 6.89
CA PRO A 35 -6.06 -5.38 7.65
C PRO A 35 -5.12 -4.47 6.84
N VAL A 36 -4.28 -5.05 5.96
CA VAL A 36 -3.37 -4.25 5.10
C VAL A 36 -4.16 -3.45 4.06
N ARG A 37 -5.19 -4.06 3.48
CA ARG A 37 -6.08 -3.37 2.52
C ARG A 37 -6.90 -2.27 3.17
N LEU A 38 -7.44 -2.54 4.37
CA LEU A 38 -8.15 -1.53 5.16
C LEU A 38 -7.23 -0.36 5.50
N TRP A 39 -6.04 -0.65 6.03
CA TRP A 39 -5.03 0.36 6.33
C TRP A 39 -4.70 1.23 5.10
N HIS A 40 -4.54 0.64 3.93
CA HIS A 40 -4.28 1.36 2.69
C HIS A 40 -5.35 2.41 2.42
N TRP A 41 -6.64 2.03 2.44
CA TRP A 41 -7.73 2.95 2.16
C TRP A 41 -7.91 4.02 3.23
N VAL A 42 -7.78 3.67 4.51
CA VAL A 42 -7.78 4.65 5.60
C VAL A 42 -6.67 5.67 5.41
N THR A 43 -5.46 5.23 5.07
CA THR A 43 -4.32 6.12 4.81
C THR A 43 -4.58 7.00 3.60
N VAL A 44 -5.09 6.47 2.48
CA VAL A 44 -5.40 7.24 1.26
C VAL A 44 -6.37 8.39 1.58
N PHE A 45 -7.51 8.08 2.20
CA PHE A 45 -8.51 9.12 2.50
C PHE A 45 -7.99 10.14 3.50
N SER A 46 -7.25 9.71 4.52
CA SER A 46 -6.69 10.63 5.52
C SER A 46 -5.62 11.54 4.92
N VAL A 47 -4.72 11.01 4.08
CA VAL A 47 -3.68 11.80 3.41
C VAL A 47 -4.31 12.81 2.43
N LEU A 48 -5.31 12.41 1.66
CA LEU A 48 -6.05 13.34 0.79
C LEU A 48 -6.69 14.47 1.61
N THR A 49 -7.33 14.14 2.74
CA THR A 49 -7.90 15.15 3.64
C THR A 49 -6.80 16.07 4.18
N LEU A 50 -5.66 15.54 4.62
CA LEU A 50 -4.52 16.31 5.12
C LEU A 50 -3.96 17.25 4.03
N CYS A 51 -3.84 16.80 2.78
CA CYS A 51 -3.35 17.63 1.67
C CYS A 51 -4.30 18.80 1.40
N VAL A 52 -5.61 18.53 1.28
CA VAL A 52 -6.60 19.56 0.99
C VAL A 52 -6.71 20.57 2.15
N THR A 53 -6.86 20.07 3.37
CA THR A 53 -7.00 20.95 4.54
C THR A 53 -5.71 21.68 4.86
N GLY A 54 -4.54 21.04 4.68
CA GLY A 54 -3.24 21.65 4.85
C GLY A 54 -2.99 22.81 3.87
N TYR A 55 -3.42 22.65 2.62
CA TYR A 55 -3.38 23.76 1.65
C TYR A 55 -4.16 24.97 2.14
N PHE A 56 -5.39 24.80 2.61
CA PHE A 56 -6.21 25.91 3.15
C PHE A 56 -5.71 26.48 4.48
N ILE A 57 -4.99 25.69 5.28
CA ILE A 57 -4.33 26.19 6.49
C ILE A 57 -3.12 27.05 6.13
N GLY A 58 -2.34 26.66 5.12
CA GLY A 58 -1.17 27.41 4.64
C GLY A 58 -1.53 28.64 3.81
N ALA A 59 -2.65 28.59 3.08
CA ALA A 59 -3.22 29.71 2.30
C ALA A 59 -4.68 29.93 2.69
N PRO A 60 -4.95 30.61 3.82
CA PRO A 60 -6.29 30.78 4.34
C PRO A 60 -7.21 31.50 3.35
N LEU A 61 -8.47 31.04 3.32
CA LEU A 61 -9.51 31.70 2.53
C LEU A 61 -9.74 33.14 3.07
N PRO A 62 -10.12 34.09 2.20
CA PRO A 62 -10.48 35.45 2.62
C PRO A 62 -11.53 35.40 3.74
N THR A 63 -11.30 36.14 4.80
CA THR A 63 -12.28 36.27 5.88
C THR A 63 -13.48 37.09 5.41
N MET A 64 -14.68 36.59 5.65
CA MET A 64 -15.90 37.34 5.43
C MET A 64 -16.13 38.32 6.59
N PRO A 65 -16.71 39.52 6.33
CA PRO A 65 -17.11 40.44 7.40
C PRO A 65 -18.24 39.79 8.22
N GLY A 66 -18.14 39.88 9.55
CA GLY A 66 -19.12 39.32 10.47
C GLY A 66 -18.45 38.82 11.76
N GLU A 67 -19.27 38.37 12.70
CA GLU A 67 -18.76 37.81 13.95
C GLU A 67 -18.09 36.45 13.72
N ALA A 68 -17.05 36.15 14.51
CA ALA A 68 -16.31 34.89 14.38
C ALA A 68 -17.20 33.67 14.62
N ILE A 69 -18.27 33.81 15.38
CA ILE A 69 -19.23 32.75 15.67
C ILE A 69 -20.02 32.31 14.42
N ASP A 70 -20.16 33.17 13.44
CA ASP A 70 -20.89 32.90 12.18
C ASP A 70 -19.94 32.40 11.06
N ASN A 71 -18.61 32.47 11.28
CA ASN A 71 -17.60 32.20 10.27
C ASN A 71 -16.62 31.10 10.70
N TYR A 72 -17.14 29.92 11.07
CA TYR A 72 -16.35 28.82 11.63
C TYR A 72 -15.65 27.93 10.58
N LEU A 73 -15.67 28.27 9.28
CA LEU A 73 -15.14 27.45 8.19
C LEU A 73 -13.68 27.03 8.43
N MET A 74 -12.80 27.97 8.79
CA MET A 74 -11.39 27.68 9.07
C MET A 74 -11.21 26.80 10.32
N GLY A 75 -12.11 26.91 11.30
CA GLY A 75 -12.16 26.03 12.45
C GLY A 75 -12.47 24.59 12.07
N TYR A 76 -13.45 24.38 11.19
CA TYR A 76 -13.77 23.05 10.67
C TYR A 76 -12.65 22.45 9.81
N ILE A 77 -11.97 23.26 9.00
CA ILE A 77 -10.82 22.83 8.20
C ILE A 77 -9.69 22.36 9.12
N ARG A 78 -9.35 23.12 10.17
CA ARG A 78 -8.35 22.72 11.17
C ARG A 78 -8.77 21.47 11.93
N PHE A 79 -10.03 21.38 12.34
CA PHE A 79 -10.57 20.18 13.01
C PHE A 79 -10.45 18.95 12.13
N ALA A 80 -10.82 19.02 10.86
CA ALA A 80 -10.68 17.93 9.89
C ALA A 80 -9.21 17.52 9.70
N HIS A 81 -8.30 18.53 9.63
CA HIS A 81 -6.87 18.29 9.51
C HIS A 81 -6.30 17.51 10.70
N PHE A 82 -6.56 17.98 11.91
CA PHE A 82 -6.06 17.29 13.11
C PHE A 82 -6.69 15.91 13.29
N THR A 83 -7.98 15.77 13.04
CA THR A 83 -8.66 14.46 13.07
C THR A 83 -8.02 13.48 12.08
N ALA A 84 -7.78 13.90 10.85
CA ALA A 84 -7.11 13.07 9.85
C ALA A 84 -5.67 12.73 10.26
N GLY A 85 -4.94 13.67 10.87
CA GLY A 85 -3.60 13.46 11.42
C GLY A 85 -3.57 12.37 12.50
N TYR A 86 -4.50 12.41 13.45
CA TYR A 86 -4.64 11.36 14.48
C TYR A 86 -5.00 10.01 13.86
N ILE A 87 -5.92 9.98 12.89
CA ILE A 87 -6.28 8.74 12.19
C ILE A 87 -5.05 8.12 11.51
N VAL A 88 -4.24 8.92 10.81
CA VAL A 88 -2.99 8.46 10.18
C VAL A 88 -2.02 7.90 11.22
N ALA A 89 -1.83 8.60 12.35
CA ALA A 89 -0.92 8.14 13.39
C ALA A 89 -1.35 6.81 14.00
N ILE A 90 -2.63 6.66 14.34
CA ILE A 90 -3.19 5.42 14.89
C ILE A 90 -3.12 4.30 13.85
N ALA A 91 -3.47 4.59 12.58
CA ALA A 91 -3.39 3.63 11.49
C ALA A 91 -1.95 3.17 11.25
N PHE A 92 -0.96 4.06 11.36
CA PHE A 92 0.45 3.72 11.23
C PHE A 92 0.92 2.79 12.35
N VAL A 93 0.55 3.05 13.61
CA VAL A 93 0.82 2.16 14.74
C VAL A 93 0.18 0.79 14.53
N GLY A 94 -1.09 0.75 14.10
CA GLY A 94 -1.79 -0.49 13.75
C GLY A 94 -1.09 -1.26 12.62
N ARG A 95 -0.53 -0.54 11.65
CA ARG A 95 0.22 -1.15 10.54
C ARG A 95 1.57 -1.73 10.99
N VAL A 96 2.27 -1.05 11.90
CA VAL A 96 3.49 -1.58 12.54
C VAL A 96 3.17 -2.84 13.34
N TYR A 97 2.12 -2.80 14.15
CA TYR A 97 1.65 -3.99 14.88
C TYR A 97 1.35 -5.16 13.92
N TRP A 98 0.64 -4.90 12.83
CA TRP A 98 0.33 -5.95 11.83
C TRP A 98 1.57 -6.48 11.11
N ALA A 99 2.62 -5.68 10.99
CA ALA A 99 3.91 -6.15 10.47
C ALA A 99 4.59 -7.18 11.39
N LEU A 100 4.31 -7.14 12.70
CA LEU A 100 4.85 -8.09 13.67
C LEU A 100 4.05 -9.40 13.71
N VAL A 101 2.73 -9.32 13.58
CA VAL A 101 1.80 -10.44 13.77
C VAL A 101 1.37 -11.08 12.44
N GLY A 102 1.29 -10.29 11.37
CA GLY A 102 0.82 -10.72 10.05
C GLY A 102 1.80 -11.59 9.26
N ASN A 103 1.47 -11.83 8.01
CA ASN A 103 2.24 -12.67 7.10
C ASN A 103 3.61 -12.05 6.72
N SER A 104 4.47 -12.83 6.05
CA SER A 104 5.81 -12.37 5.62
C SER A 104 5.74 -11.14 4.69
N HIS A 105 4.72 -11.03 3.85
CA HIS A 105 4.52 -9.88 2.96
C HIS A 105 4.13 -8.60 3.71
N ALA A 106 3.46 -8.73 4.88
CA ALA A 106 3.16 -7.59 5.73
C ALA A 106 4.44 -6.94 6.31
N ARG A 107 5.50 -7.73 6.54
CA ARG A 107 6.80 -7.27 7.06
C ARG A 107 7.67 -6.62 6.00
N GLU A 108 7.52 -6.99 4.74
CA GLU A 108 8.38 -6.51 3.64
C GLU A 108 8.41 -4.99 3.50
N LEU A 109 7.33 -4.31 3.91
CA LEU A 109 7.27 -2.85 3.92
C LEU A 109 8.27 -2.22 4.91
N PHE A 110 8.45 -2.82 6.09
CA PHE A 110 9.31 -2.30 7.17
C PHE A 110 10.72 -2.87 7.15
N CYS A 111 10.88 -4.07 6.61
CA CYS A 111 12.15 -4.79 6.58
C CYS A 111 12.49 -5.22 5.15
N PRO A 112 12.90 -4.29 4.28
CA PRO A 112 13.41 -4.67 2.96
C PRO A 112 14.66 -5.53 3.14
N LYS A 113 14.76 -6.63 2.37
CA LYS A 113 15.84 -7.63 2.50
C LYS A 113 17.18 -7.15 1.96
N VAL A 114 17.56 -5.89 2.24
CA VAL A 114 18.76 -5.21 1.70
C VAL A 114 20.09 -5.87 2.10
N PHE A 115 20.10 -6.70 3.14
CA PHE A 115 21.32 -7.38 3.61
C PHE A 115 21.67 -8.64 2.81
N THR A 116 20.87 -9.02 1.81
CA THR A 116 21.07 -10.22 1.01
C THR A 116 21.70 -9.88 -0.34
N LYS A 117 22.81 -10.55 -0.71
CA LYS A 117 23.44 -10.38 -2.05
C LYS A 117 22.48 -10.62 -3.21
N LYS A 118 21.54 -11.57 -3.03
CA LYS A 118 20.48 -11.86 -4.00
C LYS A 118 19.60 -10.63 -4.25
N TRP A 119 19.21 -9.91 -3.20
CA TRP A 119 18.40 -8.72 -3.29
C TRP A 119 19.09 -7.62 -4.12
N TRP A 120 20.38 -7.37 -3.88
CA TRP A 120 21.16 -6.39 -4.65
C TRP A 120 21.28 -6.77 -6.12
N HIS A 121 21.46 -8.05 -6.43
CA HIS A 121 21.49 -8.52 -7.82
C HIS A 121 20.12 -8.32 -8.50
N GLU A 122 19.03 -8.57 -7.82
CA GLU A 122 17.68 -8.34 -8.32
C GLU A 122 17.39 -6.83 -8.48
N ALA A 123 17.78 -6.00 -7.51
CA ALA A 123 17.65 -4.55 -7.59
C ALA A 123 18.44 -3.96 -8.77
N TRP A 124 19.68 -4.44 -8.98
CA TRP A 124 20.49 -4.01 -10.11
C TRP A 124 19.91 -4.42 -11.47
N HIS A 125 19.34 -5.61 -11.52
CA HIS A 125 18.63 -6.08 -12.72
C HIS A 125 17.43 -5.16 -13.03
N GLU A 126 16.65 -4.77 -12.01
CA GLU A 126 15.53 -3.83 -12.19
C GLU A 126 16.01 -2.45 -12.68
N VAL A 127 17.08 -1.89 -12.10
CA VAL A 127 17.66 -0.63 -12.58
C VAL A 127 18.02 -0.72 -14.05
N ARG A 128 18.69 -1.80 -14.47
CA ARG A 128 19.05 -2.02 -15.89
C ARG A 128 17.81 -2.13 -16.77
N TRP A 129 16.74 -2.77 -16.28
CA TRP A 129 15.49 -2.87 -17.01
C TRP A 129 14.81 -1.50 -17.17
N TYR A 130 14.76 -0.68 -16.14
CA TYR A 130 14.24 0.70 -16.22
C TYR A 130 15.09 1.60 -17.15
N LEU A 131 16.37 1.32 -17.28
CA LEU A 131 17.28 2.01 -18.22
C LEU A 131 17.22 1.41 -19.65
N PHE A 132 16.29 0.49 -19.92
CA PHE A 132 16.12 -0.20 -21.21
C PHE A 132 17.34 -1.03 -21.63
N LEU A 133 18.24 -1.37 -20.70
CA LEU A 133 19.41 -2.20 -20.95
C LEU A 133 19.11 -3.71 -20.90
N GLU A 134 17.97 -4.09 -20.29
CA GLU A 134 17.51 -5.47 -20.19
C GLU A 134 16.17 -5.63 -20.91
N LYS A 135 16.00 -6.72 -21.68
CA LYS A 135 14.79 -6.93 -22.49
C LYS A 135 13.65 -7.58 -21.73
N THR A 136 13.94 -8.35 -20.68
CA THR A 136 12.95 -9.17 -19.97
C THR A 136 12.83 -8.74 -18.51
N PRO A 137 11.62 -8.30 -18.07
CA PRO A 137 11.39 -8.02 -16.66
C PRO A 137 11.34 -9.31 -15.84
N LYS A 138 11.84 -9.27 -14.62
CA LYS A 138 11.64 -10.36 -13.65
C LYS A 138 10.24 -10.31 -13.08
N LYS A 139 9.66 -11.47 -12.79
CA LYS A 139 8.35 -11.57 -12.12
C LYS A 139 8.55 -11.73 -10.62
N TYR A 140 7.89 -10.86 -9.84
CA TYR A 140 7.91 -10.88 -8.38
C TYR A 140 6.53 -11.19 -7.82
N ILE A 141 6.49 -11.86 -6.66
CA ILE A 141 5.28 -12.00 -5.87
C ILE A 141 5.31 -10.87 -4.83
N GLY A 142 4.38 -9.91 -4.94
CA GLY A 142 4.40 -8.69 -4.15
C GLY A 142 5.18 -7.55 -4.81
N HIS A 143 6.02 -6.86 -4.08
CA HIS A 143 6.79 -5.74 -4.59
C HIS A 143 8.18 -6.17 -5.10
N ASN A 144 8.64 -5.54 -6.18
CA ASN A 144 10.02 -5.67 -6.64
C ASN A 144 10.99 -4.97 -5.65
N PRO A 145 12.31 -5.25 -5.70
CA PRO A 145 13.27 -4.67 -4.75
C PRO A 145 13.30 -3.15 -4.72
N LEU A 146 13.21 -2.49 -5.87
CA LEU A 146 13.18 -1.02 -5.94
C LEU A 146 11.87 -0.46 -5.40
N GLY A 147 10.74 -1.12 -5.67
CA GLY A 147 9.44 -0.78 -5.11
C GLY A 147 9.43 -0.92 -3.58
N GLN A 148 10.03 -1.97 -3.01
CA GLN A 148 10.18 -2.14 -1.56
C GLN A 148 10.98 -0.99 -0.96
N LEU A 149 12.09 -0.59 -1.59
CA LEU A 149 12.92 0.50 -1.11
C LEU A 149 12.19 1.84 -1.17
N ALA A 150 11.54 2.15 -2.29
CA ALA A 150 10.74 3.36 -2.43
C ALA A 150 9.61 3.42 -1.40
N MET A 151 8.89 2.32 -1.19
CA MET A 151 7.82 2.23 -0.18
C MET A 151 8.37 2.43 1.24
N PHE A 152 9.54 1.86 1.57
CA PHE A 152 10.15 2.06 2.87
C PHE A 152 10.49 3.54 3.12
N PHE A 153 11.20 4.18 2.19
CA PHE A 153 11.60 5.58 2.36
C PHE A 153 10.41 6.55 2.32
N VAL A 154 9.52 6.39 1.35
CA VAL A 154 8.40 7.33 1.17
C VAL A 154 7.30 7.08 2.20
N PHE A 155 6.86 5.83 2.39
CA PHE A 155 5.74 5.56 3.29
C PHE A 155 6.17 5.37 4.74
N VAL A 156 7.22 4.57 5.03
CA VAL A 156 7.57 4.33 6.43
C VAL A 156 8.27 5.55 7.03
N LEU A 157 9.39 5.97 6.44
CA LEU A 157 10.15 7.10 6.98
C LEU A 157 9.45 8.44 6.75
N GLY A 158 8.85 8.65 5.56
CA GLY A 158 8.11 9.87 5.26
C GLY A 158 6.89 10.02 6.16
N MET A 159 6.11 8.95 6.36
CA MET A 159 4.95 8.96 7.26
C MET A 159 5.37 9.23 8.71
N LEU A 160 6.41 8.55 9.19
CA LEU A 160 6.95 8.78 10.53
C LEU A 160 7.39 10.23 10.71
N PHE A 161 8.12 10.78 9.76
CA PHE A 161 8.54 12.18 9.76
C PHE A 161 7.35 13.14 9.82
N MET A 162 6.33 12.91 8.98
CA MET A 162 5.10 13.73 8.97
C MET A 162 4.31 13.64 10.28
N ILE A 163 4.23 12.46 10.89
CA ILE A 163 3.58 12.29 12.20
C ILE A 163 4.33 13.06 13.28
N VAL A 164 5.65 12.90 13.37
CA VAL A 164 6.47 13.55 14.39
C VAL A 164 6.44 15.08 14.25
N THR A 165 6.63 15.60 13.05
CA THR A 165 6.58 17.05 12.78
C THR A 165 5.19 17.63 12.98
N GLY A 166 4.14 16.88 12.59
CA GLY A 166 2.75 17.28 12.82
C GLY A 166 2.41 17.41 14.30
N PHE A 167 2.83 16.45 15.13
CA PHE A 167 2.64 16.54 16.59
C PHE A 167 3.49 17.61 17.23
N ALA A 168 4.73 17.85 16.75
CA ALA A 168 5.57 18.93 17.24
C ALA A 168 4.92 20.31 17.00
N LEU A 169 4.44 20.58 15.77
CA LEU A 169 3.74 21.82 15.45
C LEU A 169 2.42 21.97 16.23
N TYR A 170 1.70 20.87 16.46
CA TYR A 170 0.49 20.90 17.26
C TYR A 170 0.79 21.24 18.73
N GLY A 171 1.84 20.65 19.30
CA GLY A 171 2.29 20.94 20.66
C GLY A 171 2.75 22.39 20.83
N GLU A 172 3.51 22.93 19.87
CA GLU A 172 3.90 24.34 19.85
C GLU A 172 2.67 25.26 19.85
N GLY A 173 1.65 24.93 19.06
CA GLY A 173 0.38 25.67 19.04
C GLY A 173 -0.41 25.63 20.35
N LEU A 174 -0.16 24.65 21.22
CA LEU A 174 -0.71 24.54 22.57
C LEU A 174 0.14 25.21 23.66
N GLY A 175 1.30 25.75 23.30
CA GLY A 175 2.24 26.40 24.24
C GLY A 175 3.02 25.39 25.11
N MET A 176 3.19 24.15 24.62
CA MET A 176 3.98 23.10 25.29
C MET A 176 5.43 23.09 24.80
#